data_a24664f6333b03b401f28a30d8b8a22a
#
_entry.id   a24664f6333b03b401f28a30d8b8a22a
#
_cell.length_a   1.000
_cell.length_b   1.000
_cell.length_c   1.000
_cell.angle_alpha   90.00
_cell.angle_beta   90.00
_cell.angle_gamma   90.00
#
_symmetry.space_group_name_H-M   'P 1'
#
loop_
_entity.id
_entity.type
_entity.pdbx_description
1 polymer ?
#
loop_
_entity_poly.entity_id
_entity_poly.type
_entity_poly.pdbx_seq_one_letter_code
_entity_poly.pdbx_strand_id
1 'polypeptide(L)'
;MALGVVRDLRSPRSLDGPGEAAAYQEHLMAEYVLARLAHGVADGTIRGEITAVEQFLAHAGVFAWEIEPAHADRFLGQHQRHHAPETRRGKAGAIDLFFRFLEARYRGEICELTGKVVASPIDACNRPRHSGDFHVRVRPSPQALAAFFAAWRGELPTARKWLAAARHYTMARLAAETGLRLRELCGLRLEDLHFGHGPLGKIHVRLGKGLARVRPQGADGADAGGCPAVAGLVGPGRPRPVPR
;
A
#
# COMPACT_ATOMS: atom_id res chain seq x y z
N MET A 1 -18.44 -2.85 -36.14
CA MET A 1 -17.16 -2.69 -36.85
C MET A 1 -16.32 -1.71 -36.02
N ALA A 2 -15.33 -2.19 -35.28
CA ALA A 2 -14.37 -1.33 -34.61
C ALA A 2 -13.38 -0.84 -35.63
N LEU A 3 -13.31 0.48 -35.84
CA LEU A 3 -12.30 1.13 -36.66
C LEU A 3 -10.96 0.91 -35.96
N GLY A 4 -10.09 0.08 -36.53
CA GLY A 4 -8.71 -0.03 -36.08
C GLY A 4 -8.03 1.33 -36.21
N VAL A 5 -7.39 1.76 -35.15
CA VAL A 5 -6.49 2.93 -35.19
C VAL A 5 -5.39 2.60 -36.20
N VAL A 6 -5.41 3.26 -37.34
CA VAL A 6 -4.30 3.21 -38.32
C VAL A 6 -3.12 3.90 -37.63
N ARG A 7 -2.22 3.11 -37.03
CA ARG A 7 -0.94 3.62 -36.58
C ARG A 7 -0.13 4.03 -37.82
N ASP A 8 0.36 5.25 -37.80
CA ASP A 8 1.23 5.82 -38.81
C ASP A 8 2.38 4.82 -39.13
N LEU A 9 2.46 4.36 -40.35
CA LEU A 9 3.57 3.57 -40.88
C LEU A 9 4.81 4.49 -41.04
N ARG A 10 5.28 5.04 -39.95
CA ARG A 10 6.56 5.72 -39.91
C ARG A 10 7.66 4.67 -39.82
N SER A 11 8.73 4.90 -40.54
CA SER A 11 9.98 4.14 -40.58
C SER A 11 10.34 3.58 -39.19
N PRO A 12 10.91 2.36 -39.10
CA PRO A 12 11.27 1.79 -37.80
C PRO A 12 12.13 2.80 -37.05
N ARG A 13 11.61 3.33 -35.96
CA ARG A 13 12.42 4.11 -35.02
C ARG A 13 13.39 3.11 -34.41
N SER A 14 14.65 3.20 -34.79
CA SER A 14 15.70 2.57 -33.99
C SER A 14 15.95 3.48 -32.80
N LEU A 15 16.17 2.89 -31.63
CA LEU A 15 16.61 3.63 -30.43
C LEU A 15 18.11 3.87 -30.58
N ASP A 16 18.49 4.92 -31.36
CA ASP A 16 19.88 5.14 -31.82
C ASP A 16 20.78 5.74 -30.72
N GLY A 17 20.24 6.02 -29.51
CA GLY A 17 21.04 6.60 -28.45
C GLY A 17 20.54 6.22 -27.04
N PRO A 18 21.45 6.23 -26.02
CA PRO A 18 21.07 5.92 -24.63
C PRO A 18 20.01 6.86 -24.08
N GLY A 19 19.92 8.11 -24.55
CA GLY A 19 18.90 9.05 -24.18
C GLY A 19 17.51 8.68 -24.70
N GLU A 20 17.41 8.19 -25.93
CA GLU A 20 16.14 7.71 -26.49
C GLU A 20 15.66 6.43 -25.85
N ALA A 21 16.58 5.51 -25.55
CA ALA A 21 16.29 4.29 -24.82
C ALA A 21 15.76 4.59 -23.40
N ALA A 22 16.38 5.54 -22.69
CA ALA A 22 15.91 5.96 -21.36
C ALA A 22 14.52 6.60 -21.45
N ALA A 23 14.28 7.51 -22.38
CA ALA A 23 12.97 8.14 -22.58
C ALA A 23 11.89 7.12 -22.95
N TYR A 24 12.23 6.11 -23.74
CA TYR A 24 11.30 5.03 -24.07
C TYR A 24 10.98 4.17 -22.85
N GLN A 25 11.96 3.83 -22.01
CA GLN A 25 11.70 3.12 -20.76
C GLN A 25 10.80 3.92 -19.81
N GLU A 26 11.02 5.23 -19.68
CA GLU A 26 10.15 6.12 -18.91
C GLU A 26 8.71 6.14 -19.48
N HIS A 27 8.57 6.16 -20.79
CA HIS A 27 7.26 6.05 -21.45
C HIS A 27 6.56 4.74 -21.09
N LEU A 28 7.24 3.60 -21.18
CA LEU A 28 6.67 2.30 -20.80
C LEU A 28 6.24 2.24 -19.33
N MET A 29 7.02 2.87 -18.43
CA MET A 29 6.64 2.99 -17.01
C MET A 29 5.38 3.85 -16.82
N ALA A 30 5.27 4.98 -17.54
CA ALA A 30 4.09 5.84 -17.49
C ALA A 30 2.83 5.11 -17.99
N GLU A 31 2.94 4.37 -19.09
CA GLU A 31 1.85 3.56 -19.63
C GLU A 31 1.43 2.43 -18.67
N TYR A 32 2.38 1.83 -17.96
CA TYR A 32 2.06 0.88 -16.90
C TYR A 32 1.25 1.53 -15.78
N VAL A 33 1.66 2.72 -15.31
CA VAL A 33 0.89 3.47 -14.30
C VAL A 33 -0.54 3.72 -14.76
N LEU A 34 -0.73 4.20 -16.01
CA LEU A 34 -2.05 4.44 -16.58
C LEU A 34 -2.89 3.17 -16.64
N ALA A 35 -2.29 2.05 -17.03
CA ALA A 35 -2.98 0.77 -17.05
C ALA A 35 -3.42 0.31 -15.64
N ARG A 36 -2.57 0.53 -14.61
CA ARG A 36 -2.91 0.18 -13.23
C ARG A 36 -4.01 1.08 -12.67
N LEU A 37 -4.00 2.38 -12.99
CA LEU A 37 -5.07 3.32 -12.63
C LEU A 37 -6.39 2.92 -13.30
N ALA A 38 -6.37 2.62 -14.59
CA ALA A 38 -7.54 2.15 -15.32
C ALA A 38 -8.11 0.83 -14.75
N HIS A 39 -7.24 -0.03 -14.20
CA HIS A 39 -7.66 -1.25 -13.49
C HIS A 39 -8.24 -0.98 -12.10
N GLY A 40 -8.21 0.25 -11.61
CA GLY A 40 -8.74 0.64 -10.31
C GLY A 40 -7.84 0.26 -9.13
N VAL A 41 -6.54 0.15 -9.35
CA VAL A 41 -5.57 -0.12 -8.28
C VAL A 41 -5.33 1.16 -7.48
N ALA A 42 -5.26 1.05 -6.15
CA ALA A 42 -5.02 2.20 -5.28
C ALA A 42 -3.61 2.79 -5.49
N ASP A 43 -3.48 4.12 -5.47
CA ASP A 43 -2.23 4.86 -5.70
C ASP A 43 -1.06 4.37 -4.85
N GLY A 44 -1.32 4.03 -3.58
CA GLY A 44 -0.28 3.49 -2.67
C GLY A 44 0.27 2.14 -3.13
N THR A 45 -0.55 1.30 -3.77
CA THR A 45 -0.13 0.02 -4.34
C THR A 45 0.68 0.25 -5.60
N ILE A 46 0.20 1.13 -6.51
CA ILE A 46 0.91 1.48 -7.74
C ILE A 46 2.30 2.04 -7.41
N ARG A 47 2.38 2.96 -6.44
CA ARG A 47 3.67 3.52 -6.01
C ARG A 47 4.63 2.45 -5.50
N GLY A 48 4.13 1.48 -4.72
CA GLY A 48 4.93 0.35 -4.25
C GLY A 48 5.42 -0.55 -5.39
N GLU A 49 4.56 -0.82 -6.39
CA GLU A 49 4.93 -1.58 -7.59
C GLU A 49 6.03 -0.87 -8.39
N ILE A 50 5.85 0.43 -8.67
CA ILE A 50 6.83 1.26 -9.38
C ILE A 50 8.17 1.26 -8.66
N THR A 51 8.17 1.54 -7.35
CA THR A 51 9.40 1.54 -6.55
C THR A 51 10.13 0.20 -6.62
N ALA A 52 9.41 -0.92 -6.62
CA ALA A 52 10.04 -2.23 -6.74
C ALA A 52 10.66 -2.47 -8.12
N VAL A 53 10.00 -2.04 -9.20
CA VAL A 53 10.49 -2.15 -10.57
C VAL A 53 11.71 -1.24 -10.77
N GLU A 54 11.66 0.02 -10.33
CA GLU A 54 12.78 0.98 -10.41
C GLU A 54 14.01 0.45 -9.67
N GLN A 55 13.84 -0.07 -8.44
CA GLN A 55 14.92 -0.68 -7.68
C GLN A 55 15.55 -1.88 -8.40
N PHE A 56 14.73 -2.68 -9.06
CA PHE A 56 15.19 -3.83 -9.83
C PHE A 56 15.99 -3.40 -11.06
N LEU A 57 15.45 -2.49 -11.88
CA LEU A 57 16.11 -1.99 -13.08
C LEU A 57 17.41 -1.25 -12.73
N ALA A 58 17.43 -0.43 -11.69
CA ALA A 58 18.62 0.23 -11.21
C ALA A 58 19.71 -0.76 -10.74
N HIS A 59 19.29 -1.87 -10.07
CA HIS A 59 20.22 -2.93 -9.68
C HIS A 59 20.78 -3.72 -10.87
N ALA A 60 19.92 -3.98 -11.88
CA ALA A 60 20.33 -4.69 -13.08
C ALA A 60 21.27 -3.87 -13.97
N GLY A 61 21.10 -2.53 -13.99
CA GLY A 61 21.92 -1.60 -14.78
C GLY A 61 21.72 -1.70 -16.28
N VAL A 62 20.60 -2.31 -16.72
CA VAL A 62 20.23 -2.51 -18.13
C VAL A 62 18.77 -2.11 -18.34
N PHE A 63 18.37 -1.89 -19.59
CA PHE A 63 16.98 -1.57 -19.92
C PHE A 63 16.05 -2.78 -19.76
N ALA A 64 14.75 -2.51 -19.62
CA ALA A 64 13.76 -3.54 -19.38
C ALA A 64 13.74 -4.67 -20.43
N TRP A 65 14.03 -4.36 -21.69
CA TRP A 65 14.09 -5.35 -22.77
C TRP A 65 15.37 -6.16 -22.82
N GLU A 66 16.36 -5.83 -22.00
CA GLU A 66 17.64 -6.55 -21.87
C GLU A 66 17.67 -7.42 -20.60
N ILE A 67 16.58 -7.40 -19.83
CA ILE A 67 16.48 -8.17 -18.59
C ILE A 67 16.37 -9.65 -18.90
N GLU A 68 17.16 -10.43 -18.17
CA GLU A 68 17.19 -11.90 -18.18
C GLU A 68 16.84 -12.45 -16.79
N PRO A 69 16.42 -13.70 -16.66
CA PRO A 69 16.15 -14.34 -15.36
C PRO A 69 17.31 -14.25 -14.37
N ALA A 70 18.56 -14.30 -14.83
CA ALA A 70 19.75 -14.17 -14.00
C ALA A 70 19.85 -12.81 -13.27
N HIS A 71 19.24 -11.72 -13.82
CA HIS A 71 19.17 -10.44 -13.14
C HIS A 71 18.20 -10.52 -11.93
N ALA A 72 17.08 -11.22 -12.09
CA ALA A 72 16.12 -11.44 -10.99
C ALA A 72 16.71 -12.34 -9.91
N ASP A 73 17.48 -13.36 -10.28
CA ASP A 73 18.17 -14.25 -9.34
C ASP A 73 19.15 -13.46 -8.46
N ARG A 74 19.97 -12.60 -9.06
CA ARG A 74 20.90 -11.74 -8.32
C ARG A 74 20.18 -10.74 -7.44
N PHE A 75 19.14 -10.09 -7.96
CA PHE A 75 18.36 -9.12 -7.20
C PHE A 75 17.67 -9.78 -5.99
N LEU A 76 16.91 -10.84 -6.20
CA LEU A 76 16.14 -11.50 -5.13
C LEU A 76 17.03 -12.35 -4.21
N GLY A 77 18.05 -13.02 -4.75
CA GLY A 77 18.89 -13.97 -4.02
C GLY A 77 20.04 -13.30 -3.26
N GLN A 78 20.58 -12.18 -3.76
CA GLN A 78 21.71 -11.49 -3.15
C GLN A 78 21.29 -10.15 -2.55
N HIS A 79 20.83 -9.21 -3.39
CA HIS A 79 20.53 -7.84 -2.95
C HIS A 79 19.35 -7.77 -1.98
N GLN A 80 18.31 -8.58 -2.17
CA GLN A 80 17.11 -8.60 -1.30
C GLN A 80 17.15 -9.69 -0.22
N ARG A 81 18.24 -10.44 -0.08
CA ARG A 81 18.33 -11.61 0.82
C ARG A 81 18.04 -11.28 2.29
N HIS A 82 18.41 -10.07 2.73
CA HIS A 82 18.20 -9.60 4.11
C HIS A 82 16.78 -9.15 4.42
N HIS A 83 15.91 -8.98 3.40
CA HIS A 83 14.53 -8.64 3.61
C HIS A 83 13.67 -9.87 3.96
N ALA A 84 12.56 -9.58 4.67
CA ALA A 84 11.57 -10.61 5.00
C ALA A 84 11.05 -11.33 3.73
N PRO A 85 10.76 -12.64 3.81
CA PRO A 85 10.27 -13.43 2.66
C PRO A 85 9.05 -12.78 1.97
N GLU A 86 8.11 -12.23 2.73
CA GLU A 86 6.94 -11.54 2.18
C GLU A 86 7.29 -10.27 1.41
N THR A 87 8.29 -9.52 1.86
CA THR A 87 8.79 -8.33 1.14
C THR A 87 9.41 -8.74 -0.19
N ARG A 88 10.23 -9.79 -0.21
CA ARG A 88 10.82 -10.32 -1.44
C ARG A 88 9.76 -10.84 -2.40
N ARG A 89 8.74 -11.54 -1.89
CA ARG A 89 7.60 -12.01 -2.68
C ARG A 89 6.80 -10.86 -3.28
N GLY A 90 6.54 -9.81 -2.50
CA GLY A 90 5.86 -8.61 -2.98
C GLY A 90 6.63 -7.92 -4.11
N LYS A 91 7.94 -7.78 -3.97
CA LYS A 91 8.80 -7.21 -5.04
C LYS A 91 8.83 -8.07 -6.29
N ALA A 92 9.00 -9.40 -6.15
CA ALA A 92 8.95 -10.33 -7.29
C ALA A 92 7.59 -10.26 -8.01
N GLY A 93 6.49 -10.16 -7.26
CA GLY A 93 5.15 -10.00 -7.82
C GLY A 93 4.98 -8.70 -8.61
N ALA A 94 5.53 -7.58 -8.12
CA ALA A 94 5.49 -6.29 -8.80
C ALA A 94 6.30 -6.32 -10.11
N ILE A 95 7.50 -6.91 -10.07
CA ILE A 95 8.35 -7.09 -11.26
C ILE A 95 7.63 -7.96 -12.30
N ASP A 96 7.09 -9.11 -11.89
CA ASP A 96 6.34 -10.02 -12.78
C ASP A 96 5.15 -9.30 -13.45
N LEU A 97 4.39 -8.52 -12.69
CA LEU A 97 3.25 -7.75 -13.22
C LEU A 97 3.67 -6.72 -14.29
N PHE A 98 4.77 -6.01 -14.05
CA PHE A 98 5.30 -5.05 -15.01
C PHE A 98 5.75 -5.73 -16.31
N PHE A 99 6.53 -6.79 -16.21
CA PHE A 99 7.00 -7.52 -17.40
C PHE A 99 5.86 -8.18 -18.18
N ARG A 100 4.88 -8.75 -17.51
CA ARG A 100 3.67 -9.26 -18.16
C ARG A 100 2.87 -8.17 -18.88
N PHE A 101 2.84 -6.96 -18.33
CA PHE A 101 2.25 -5.82 -19.01
C PHE A 101 3.03 -5.50 -20.31
N LEU A 102 4.36 -5.50 -20.27
CA LEU A 102 5.19 -5.31 -21.45
C LEU A 102 4.97 -6.41 -22.50
N GLU A 103 4.96 -7.67 -22.07
CA GLU A 103 4.65 -8.82 -22.95
C GLU A 103 3.30 -8.67 -23.63
N ALA A 104 2.28 -8.28 -22.88
CA ALA A 104 0.91 -8.23 -23.39
C ALA A 104 0.66 -7.07 -24.37
N ARG A 105 1.33 -5.93 -24.17
CA ARG A 105 1.01 -4.69 -24.89
C ARG A 105 2.12 -4.18 -25.82
N TYR A 106 3.38 -4.43 -25.46
CA TYR A 106 4.53 -3.79 -26.08
C TYR A 106 5.55 -4.75 -26.67
N ARG A 107 5.30 -6.08 -26.59
CA ARG A 107 6.24 -7.09 -27.08
C ARG A 107 6.65 -6.89 -28.54
N GLY A 108 5.70 -6.60 -29.41
CA GLY A 108 5.95 -6.36 -30.85
C GLY A 108 6.76 -5.08 -31.07
N GLU A 109 6.33 -3.98 -30.47
CA GLU A 109 6.97 -2.68 -30.58
C GLU A 109 8.41 -2.71 -30.03
N ILE A 110 8.61 -3.32 -28.85
CA ILE A 110 9.95 -3.48 -28.27
C ILE A 110 10.83 -4.30 -29.22
N CYS A 111 10.31 -5.39 -29.78
CA CYS A 111 11.06 -6.23 -30.72
C CYS A 111 11.45 -5.47 -31.99
N GLU A 112 10.54 -4.65 -32.54
CA GLU A 112 10.80 -3.81 -33.71
C GLU A 112 11.86 -2.74 -33.44
N LEU A 113 11.83 -2.11 -32.26
CA LEU A 113 12.71 -1.01 -31.90
C LEU A 113 14.11 -1.47 -31.44
N THR A 114 14.19 -2.61 -30.76
CA THR A 114 15.41 -3.04 -30.05
C THR A 114 15.99 -4.36 -30.55
N GLY A 115 15.24 -5.10 -31.38
CA GLY A 115 15.59 -6.48 -31.76
C GLY A 115 15.48 -7.50 -30.63
N LYS A 116 14.99 -7.10 -29.44
CA LYS A 116 14.88 -7.95 -28.26
C LYS A 116 13.43 -8.38 -28.00
N VAL A 117 13.26 -9.58 -27.52
CA VAL A 117 11.95 -10.07 -27.08
C VAL A 117 11.86 -9.96 -25.56
N VAL A 118 10.98 -9.09 -25.08
CA VAL A 118 10.75 -8.94 -23.65
C VAL A 118 9.99 -10.13 -23.10
N ALA A 119 10.42 -10.65 -21.94
CA ALA A 119 9.76 -11.70 -21.20
C ALA A 119 9.91 -11.45 -19.69
N SER A 120 8.98 -11.99 -18.87
CA SER A 120 9.10 -11.88 -17.43
C SER A 120 10.35 -12.60 -16.92
N PRO A 121 11.22 -11.91 -16.16
CA PRO A 121 12.38 -12.55 -15.55
C PRO A 121 12.03 -13.39 -14.32
N ILE A 122 10.78 -13.37 -13.89
CA ILE A 122 10.30 -14.14 -12.73
C ILE A 122 9.66 -15.43 -13.22
N ASP A 123 10.28 -16.54 -12.91
CA ASP A 123 9.86 -17.88 -13.28
C ASP A 123 9.60 -18.78 -12.05
N ALA A 124 9.41 -20.07 -12.29
CA ALA A 124 9.16 -21.05 -11.23
C ALA A 124 10.41 -21.31 -10.34
N CYS A 125 11.61 -21.03 -10.85
CA CYS A 125 12.87 -21.28 -10.14
C CYS A 125 13.21 -20.17 -9.16
N ASN A 126 12.94 -18.91 -9.53
CA ASN A 126 13.32 -17.74 -8.75
C ASN A 126 12.16 -17.06 -8.01
N ARG A 127 10.92 -17.45 -8.24
CA ARG A 127 9.75 -16.93 -7.52
C ARG A 127 9.84 -17.30 -6.03
N PRO A 128 9.92 -16.29 -5.11
CA PRO A 128 10.01 -16.57 -3.68
C PRO A 128 8.82 -17.36 -3.18
N ARG A 129 9.08 -18.48 -2.51
CA ARG A 129 8.03 -19.32 -1.93
C ARG A 129 7.37 -18.61 -0.75
N HIS A 130 6.12 -18.95 -0.49
CA HIS A 130 5.46 -18.57 0.75
C HIS A 130 6.12 -19.39 1.88
N SER A 131 6.78 -18.71 2.81
CA SER A 131 7.13 -19.36 4.07
C SER A 131 5.85 -19.48 4.88
N GLY A 132 5.43 -20.71 5.18
CA GLY A 132 4.23 -20.94 6.01
C GLY A 132 4.38 -20.53 7.46
N ASP A 133 5.47 -19.84 7.84
CA ASP A 133 5.70 -19.31 9.16
C ASP A 133 4.78 -18.12 9.44
N PHE A 134 3.60 -18.45 9.88
CA PHE A 134 2.73 -17.49 10.54
C PHE A 134 3.34 -17.21 11.92
N HIS A 135 4.11 -16.13 12.03
CA HIS A 135 4.44 -15.59 13.35
C HIS A 135 3.13 -15.19 14.04
N VAL A 136 2.62 -16.08 14.88
CA VAL A 136 1.46 -15.80 15.71
C VAL A 136 1.82 -14.65 16.63
N ARG A 137 1.29 -13.47 16.35
CA ARG A 137 1.43 -12.33 17.26
C ARG A 137 0.55 -12.58 18.48
N VAL A 138 1.19 -12.84 19.62
CA VAL A 138 0.49 -12.97 20.88
C VAL A 138 -0.12 -11.61 21.23
N ARG A 139 -1.43 -11.57 21.42
CA ARG A 139 -2.12 -10.36 21.86
C ARG A 139 -1.77 -10.10 23.34
N PRO A 140 -1.58 -8.84 23.75
CA PRO A 140 -1.49 -8.51 25.16
C PRO A 140 -2.74 -8.98 25.90
N SER A 141 -2.60 -9.40 27.16
CA SER A 141 -3.77 -9.74 27.99
C SER A 141 -4.64 -8.49 28.21
N PRO A 142 -5.96 -8.64 28.44
CA PRO A 142 -6.83 -7.52 28.77
C PRO A 142 -6.31 -6.69 29.95
N GLN A 143 -5.75 -7.36 30.96
CA GLN A 143 -5.18 -6.71 32.13
C GLN A 143 -3.92 -5.88 31.77
N ALA A 144 -3.02 -6.43 30.96
CA ALA A 144 -1.83 -5.72 30.51
C ALA A 144 -2.21 -4.50 29.67
N LEU A 145 -3.21 -4.62 28.80
CA LEU A 145 -3.71 -3.52 27.99
C LEU A 145 -4.37 -2.43 28.83
N ALA A 146 -5.16 -2.82 29.84
CA ALA A 146 -5.78 -1.88 30.77
C ALA A 146 -4.72 -1.11 31.58
N ALA A 147 -3.71 -1.82 32.11
CA ALA A 147 -2.61 -1.21 32.85
C ALA A 147 -1.81 -0.23 31.98
N PHE A 148 -1.50 -0.61 30.72
CA PHE A 148 -0.82 0.26 29.76
C PHE A 148 -1.60 1.57 29.53
N PHE A 149 -2.90 1.49 29.26
CA PHE A 149 -3.69 2.70 29.03
C PHE A 149 -3.92 3.52 30.28
N ALA A 150 -3.98 2.91 31.47
CA ALA A 150 -4.05 3.62 32.74
C ALA A 150 -2.76 4.43 32.99
N ALA A 151 -1.59 3.82 32.82
CA ALA A 151 -0.32 4.50 32.93
C ALA A 151 -0.20 5.67 31.94
N TRP A 152 -0.49 5.41 30.67
CA TRP A 152 -0.43 6.48 29.65
C TRP A 152 -1.39 7.64 29.92
N ARG A 153 -2.59 7.34 30.41
CA ARG A 153 -3.56 8.37 30.82
C ARG A 153 -3.04 9.24 31.96
N GLY A 154 -2.31 8.63 32.92
CA GLY A 154 -1.68 9.34 34.03
C GLY A 154 -0.59 10.33 33.59
N GLU A 155 0.09 10.06 32.48
CA GLU A 155 1.13 10.94 31.92
C GLU A 155 0.58 12.13 31.10
N LEU A 156 -0.70 12.06 30.64
CA LEU A 156 -1.26 13.12 29.78
C LEU A 156 -1.22 14.52 30.39
N PRO A 157 -1.50 14.74 31.71
CA PRO A 157 -1.51 16.07 32.31
C PRO A 157 -0.13 16.75 32.27
N THR A 158 0.96 15.98 32.30
CA THR A 158 2.34 16.47 32.34
C THR A 158 2.95 16.61 30.93
N ALA A 159 2.24 16.15 29.90
CA ALA A 159 2.76 16.16 28.54
C ALA A 159 2.99 17.58 28.01
N ARG A 160 4.23 17.90 27.59
CA ARG A 160 4.60 19.20 27.01
C ARG A 160 3.68 19.64 25.86
N LYS A 161 3.28 18.70 24.99
CA LYS A 161 2.35 18.91 23.87
C LYS A 161 1.06 18.15 24.12
N TRP A 162 0.30 18.62 25.11
CA TRP A 162 -0.91 17.93 25.60
C TRP A 162 -1.89 17.54 24.49
N LEU A 163 -2.23 18.44 23.56
CA LEU A 163 -3.17 18.15 22.47
C LEU A 163 -2.70 16.99 21.58
N ALA A 164 -1.41 16.94 21.25
CA ALA A 164 -0.85 15.86 20.46
C ALA A 164 -0.86 14.53 21.25
N ALA A 165 -0.47 14.57 22.51
CA ALA A 165 -0.47 13.39 23.38
C ALA A 165 -1.89 12.85 23.59
N ALA A 166 -2.86 13.72 23.87
CA ALA A 166 -4.27 13.35 24.01
C ALA A 166 -4.84 12.74 22.72
N ARG A 167 -4.53 13.34 21.57
CA ARG A 167 -4.91 12.76 20.27
C ARG A 167 -4.35 11.36 20.07
N HIS A 168 -3.05 11.17 20.32
CA HIS A 168 -2.42 9.85 20.15
C HIS A 168 -3.00 8.82 21.10
N TYR A 169 -3.23 9.19 22.36
CA TYR A 169 -3.90 8.34 23.34
C TYR A 169 -5.30 7.92 22.86
N THR A 170 -6.11 8.88 22.43
CA THR A 170 -7.46 8.63 21.95
C THR A 170 -7.47 7.72 20.73
N MET A 171 -6.59 7.96 19.76
CA MET A 171 -6.44 7.11 18.58
C MET A 171 -6.02 5.68 18.95
N ALA A 172 -5.02 5.53 19.82
CA ALA A 172 -4.55 4.21 20.25
C ALA A 172 -5.65 3.46 21.03
N ARG A 173 -6.37 4.16 21.92
CA ARG A 173 -7.48 3.59 22.67
C ARG A 173 -8.60 3.14 21.75
N LEU A 174 -8.98 3.99 20.81
CA LEU A 174 -10.03 3.67 19.83
C LEU A 174 -9.63 2.47 18.95
N ALA A 175 -8.37 2.41 18.49
CA ALA A 175 -7.86 1.28 17.74
C ALA A 175 -7.92 -0.03 18.55
N ALA A 176 -7.55 0.01 19.82
CA ALA A 176 -7.57 -1.15 20.71
C ALA A 176 -8.99 -1.68 20.96
N GLU A 177 -9.97 -0.79 21.09
CA GLU A 177 -11.36 -1.15 21.36
C GLU A 177 -12.13 -1.58 20.10
N THR A 178 -11.83 -0.98 18.94
CA THR A 178 -12.62 -1.17 17.71
C THR A 178 -11.95 -2.08 16.69
N GLY A 179 -10.64 -2.29 16.79
CA GLY A 179 -9.88 -3.02 15.79
C GLY A 179 -9.73 -2.29 14.44
N LEU A 180 -10.03 -1.00 14.37
CA LEU A 180 -9.86 -0.19 13.16
C LEU A 180 -8.42 -0.22 12.67
N ARG A 181 -8.24 -0.30 11.35
CA ARG A 181 -6.91 -0.18 10.74
C ARG A 181 -6.42 1.25 10.86
N LEU A 182 -5.09 1.43 10.93
CA LEU A 182 -4.48 2.77 11.08
C LEU A 182 -4.99 3.77 10.03
N ARG A 183 -5.14 3.35 8.77
CA ARG A 183 -5.66 4.22 7.71
C ARG A 183 -7.13 4.60 7.91
N GLU A 184 -7.94 3.68 8.38
CA GLU A 184 -9.35 3.91 8.72
C GLU A 184 -9.45 4.89 9.89
N LEU A 185 -8.65 4.66 10.91
CA LEU A 185 -8.56 5.52 12.09
C LEU A 185 -8.11 6.96 11.76
N CYS A 186 -7.07 7.11 10.92
CA CYS A 186 -6.60 8.42 10.48
C CYS A 186 -7.59 9.16 9.58
N GLY A 187 -8.49 8.43 8.91
CA GLY A 187 -9.54 8.99 8.04
C GLY A 187 -10.83 9.34 8.77
N LEU A 188 -10.97 9.02 10.06
CA LEU A 188 -12.18 9.33 10.84
C LEU A 188 -12.36 10.82 11.02
N ARG A 189 -13.61 11.25 10.90
CA ARG A 189 -14.08 12.60 11.23
C ARG A 189 -15.04 12.55 12.41
N LEU A 190 -15.25 13.66 13.08
CA LEU A 190 -16.19 13.74 14.20
C LEU A 190 -17.63 13.38 13.78
N GLU A 191 -18.01 13.71 12.56
CA GLU A 191 -19.31 13.37 11.96
C GLU A 191 -19.52 11.87 11.75
N ASP A 192 -18.43 11.07 11.76
CA ASP A 192 -18.49 9.61 11.63
C ASP A 192 -18.79 8.92 12.98
N LEU A 193 -18.83 9.67 14.08
CA LEU A 193 -19.07 9.16 15.42
C LEU A 193 -20.53 9.39 15.82
N HIS A 194 -21.33 8.35 15.80
CA HIS A 194 -22.77 8.39 16.10
C HIS A 194 -23.04 7.87 17.50
N PHE A 195 -22.89 8.72 18.52
CA PHE A 195 -23.05 8.34 19.93
C PHE A 195 -24.51 7.98 20.30
N GLY A 196 -25.50 8.49 19.56
CA GLY A 196 -26.93 8.23 19.79
C GLY A 196 -27.46 6.94 19.15
N HIS A 197 -26.63 6.19 18.42
CA HIS A 197 -27.06 4.96 17.74
C HIS A 197 -26.73 3.70 18.55
N GLY A 198 -27.74 3.21 19.28
CA GLY A 198 -27.61 2.04 20.16
C GLY A 198 -26.87 2.35 21.46
N PRO A 199 -26.71 1.35 22.36
CA PRO A 199 -26.15 1.56 23.71
C PRO A 199 -24.65 1.89 23.70
N LEU A 200 -23.95 1.60 22.61
CA LEU A 200 -22.50 1.75 22.50
C LEU A 200 -22.06 2.81 21.47
N GLY A 201 -22.99 3.40 20.74
CA GLY A 201 -22.71 4.24 19.59
C GLY A 201 -22.26 3.43 18.36
N LYS A 202 -22.13 4.12 17.24
CA LYS A 202 -21.63 3.53 15.96
C LYS A 202 -20.54 4.40 15.37
N ILE A 203 -19.59 3.76 14.65
CA ILE A 203 -18.55 4.44 13.91
C ILE A 203 -18.74 4.14 12.42
N HIS A 204 -18.86 5.19 11.61
CA HIS A 204 -18.91 5.05 10.16
C HIS A 204 -17.48 4.97 9.59
N VAL A 205 -17.14 3.84 8.95
CA VAL A 205 -15.82 3.64 8.31
C VAL A 205 -15.95 3.94 6.82
N ARG A 206 -15.46 5.10 6.39
CA ARG A 206 -15.60 5.59 5.00
C ARG A 206 -14.80 4.79 3.98
N LEU A 207 -13.62 4.29 4.36
CA LEU A 207 -12.64 3.66 3.47
C LEU A 207 -12.14 2.32 4.04
N GLY A 208 -12.98 1.30 4.01
CA GLY A 208 -12.58 -0.07 4.36
C GLY A 208 -11.70 -0.73 3.28
N LYS A 209 -10.79 -1.61 3.67
CA LYS A 209 -9.99 -2.41 2.73
C LYS A 209 -10.92 -3.34 1.95
N GLY A 210 -11.03 -3.13 0.63
CA GLY A 210 -11.91 -3.91 -0.26
C GLY A 210 -13.13 -3.13 -0.77
N LEU A 211 -13.47 -1.98 -0.19
CA LEU A 211 -14.60 -1.14 -0.61
C LEU A 211 -14.32 -0.30 -1.87
N ALA A 212 -13.09 -0.28 -2.38
CA ALA A 212 -12.76 0.41 -3.63
C ALA A 212 -13.50 -0.16 -4.86
N ARG A 213 -14.19 -1.30 -4.72
CA ARG A 213 -15.00 -1.93 -5.79
C ARG A 213 -16.50 -1.94 -5.54
N VAL A 214 -16.95 -1.51 -4.38
CA VAL A 214 -18.37 -1.44 -4.05
C VAL A 214 -18.69 0.02 -3.74
N ARG A 215 -19.74 0.57 -4.37
CA ARG A 215 -20.34 1.85 -3.97
C ARG A 215 -20.39 1.91 -2.44
N PRO A 216 -20.19 3.08 -1.80
CA PRO A 216 -20.32 3.19 -0.36
C PRO A 216 -21.78 2.87 0.03
N GLN A 217 -22.06 1.59 0.21
CA GLN A 217 -23.12 1.19 1.10
C GLN A 217 -22.59 1.53 2.47
N GLY A 218 -23.32 2.38 3.21
CA GLY A 218 -23.02 2.63 4.59
C GLY A 218 -22.78 1.29 5.26
N ALA A 219 -21.54 0.97 5.53
CA ALA A 219 -21.22 -0.14 6.40
C ALA A 219 -21.70 0.29 7.78
N ASP A 220 -22.98 0.07 8.02
CA ASP A 220 -23.56 0.05 9.36
C ASP A 220 -22.82 -1.07 10.08
N GLY A 221 -21.77 -0.63 10.68
CA GLY A 221 -20.71 -1.40 11.01
C GLY A 221 -20.83 -2.43 12.00
N ALA A 222 -19.96 -3.18 12.18
CA ALA A 222 -19.67 -4.11 13.22
C ALA A 222 -20.47 -3.81 14.49
N ASP A 223 -21.49 -4.62 14.74
CA ASP A 223 -21.91 -4.96 16.07
C ASP A 223 -20.71 -5.65 16.75
N ALA A 224 -19.72 -4.84 17.07
CA ALA A 224 -18.64 -5.25 17.97
C ALA A 224 -19.26 -5.32 19.35
N GLY A 225 -19.64 -6.52 19.73
CA GLY A 225 -20.20 -6.79 21.05
C GLY A 225 -19.39 -6.09 22.14
N GLY A 226 -20.02 -5.22 22.90
CA GLY A 226 -19.56 -4.73 24.18
C GLY A 226 -18.36 -3.78 24.16
N CYS A 227 -18.44 -2.61 23.53
CA CYS A 227 -17.44 -1.56 23.74
C CYS A 227 -18.02 -0.41 24.60
N PRO A 228 -17.81 -0.40 25.92
CA PRO A 228 -18.27 0.69 26.79
C PRO A 228 -17.42 1.98 26.67
N ALA A 229 -16.53 2.04 25.71
CA ALA A 229 -15.37 2.94 25.80
C ALA A 229 -15.51 4.31 25.12
N VAL A 230 -16.51 4.54 24.28
CA VAL A 230 -16.59 5.83 23.55
C VAL A 230 -17.02 6.98 24.46
N ALA A 231 -17.86 6.72 25.47
CA ALA A 231 -18.27 7.73 26.43
C ALA A 231 -17.15 8.20 27.39
N GLY A 232 -16.14 7.38 27.60
CA GLY A 232 -15.00 7.70 28.46
C GLY A 232 -13.81 8.37 27.75
N LEU A 233 -13.87 8.53 26.41
CA LEU A 233 -12.79 9.11 25.60
C LEU A 233 -12.77 10.64 25.61
N VAL A 234 -13.89 11.27 25.93
CA VAL A 234 -13.94 12.72 26.18
C VAL A 234 -13.54 12.93 27.64
N GLY A 235 -12.23 12.98 27.90
CA GLY A 235 -11.69 13.36 29.21
C GLY A 235 -12.13 14.79 29.58
N PRO A 236 -12.18 15.12 30.88
CA PRO A 236 -12.50 16.48 31.33
C PRO A 236 -11.54 17.46 30.65
N GLY A 237 -12.11 18.43 29.95
CA GLY A 237 -11.33 19.50 29.34
C GLY A 237 -10.43 20.14 30.40
N ARG A 238 -9.20 20.48 30.00
CA ARG A 238 -8.28 21.23 30.87
C ARG A 238 -9.02 22.42 31.46
N PRO A 239 -8.99 22.67 32.77
CA PRO A 239 -9.59 23.86 33.34
C PRO A 239 -9.02 25.09 32.65
N ARG A 240 -9.90 26.00 32.21
CA ARG A 240 -9.52 27.26 31.60
C ARG A 240 -8.63 28.02 32.60
N PRO A 241 -7.49 28.61 32.17
CA PRO A 241 -6.75 29.51 33.03
C PRO A 241 -7.66 30.69 33.39
N VAL A 242 -7.78 30.99 34.67
CA VAL A 242 -8.45 32.16 35.20
C VAL A 242 -7.64 33.38 34.73
N PRO A 243 -8.23 34.38 34.06
CA PRO A 243 -7.54 35.60 33.71
C PRO A 243 -7.15 36.33 35.00
N ARG A 244 -5.89 36.80 35.06
CA ARG A 244 -5.42 37.75 36.09
C ARG A 244 -5.86 39.15 35.71
#